data_e746881786d58a94cfd3d68f29d2492e
#
_entry.id   e746881786d58a94cfd3d68f29d2492e
#
_cell.length_a   1.000
_cell.length_b   1.000
_cell.length_c   1.000
_cell.angle_alpha   90.00
_cell.angle_beta   90.00
_cell.angle_gamma   90.00
#
_symmetry.space_group_name_H-M   'P 1'
#
loop_
_entity.id
_entity.type
_entity.pdbx_description
1 polymer ?
#
loop_
_entity_poly.entity_id
_entity_poly.type
_entity_poly.pdbx_seq_one_letter_code
_entity_poly.pdbx_strand_id
1 'polypeptide(L)'
;MKKLNSAFDTVHIITGNHDQYYKDKRDLHSLEYGRLFPNINMVNHAFTEGNVTILPWLVGDEWKSIEKIKSKYIFGHFELPLFYMNAMVQMPDHGELQPTHFKHQDYVFSGHFHKRQSKDKVHYIGNAFPHNYADSWDDMRGMMLLEWDKPPEYIDWPDCPKYRSVKLSRLLDEKDSIMKGKMYLRVTLDIDITFEEANFIKETFMKEHDIRELSLITEKDNLEGLIDENTDVKFESVDQIVAEQIVALETGTYNNNTLLSIYNGLHV
;
A
#
# COMPACT_ATOMS: atom_id res chain seq x y z
N MET A 1 11.00 -13.26 8.35
CA MET A 1 11.64 -14.55 8.03
C MET A 1 11.86 -15.42 9.26
N LYS A 2 12.71 -15.03 10.27
CA LYS A 2 13.01 -15.90 11.43
C LYS A 2 11.79 -16.46 12.14
N LYS A 3 10.76 -15.65 12.43
CA LYS A 3 9.51 -16.10 13.06
C LYS A 3 8.72 -17.09 12.18
N LEU A 4 8.65 -16.83 10.87
CA LEU A 4 7.99 -17.74 9.93
C LEU A 4 8.71 -19.10 9.86
N ASN A 5 10.03 -19.08 9.74
CA ASN A 5 10.84 -20.29 9.76
C ASN A 5 10.66 -21.15 11.04
N SER A 6 10.41 -20.50 12.18
CA SER A 6 10.20 -21.23 13.45
C SER A 6 8.75 -21.71 13.66
N ALA A 7 7.79 -21.11 12.97
CA ALA A 7 6.37 -21.36 13.17
C ALA A 7 5.77 -22.38 12.18
N PHE A 8 6.42 -22.57 11.03
CA PHE A 8 5.89 -23.41 9.94
C PHE A 8 6.95 -24.39 9.44
N ASP A 9 6.51 -25.60 9.08
CA ASP A 9 7.37 -26.64 8.50
C ASP A 9 7.87 -26.23 7.10
N THR A 10 7.02 -25.54 6.33
CA THR A 10 7.36 -25.02 5.00
C THR A 10 6.72 -23.65 4.78
N VAL A 11 7.51 -22.70 4.26
CA VAL A 11 7.05 -21.37 3.87
C VAL A 11 7.50 -21.10 2.45
N HIS A 12 6.55 -20.93 1.53
CA HIS A 12 6.84 -20.47 0.18
C HIS A 12 6.71 -18.95 0.12
N ILE A 13 7.74 -18.28 -0.38
CA ILE A 13 7.74 -16.82 -0.56
C ILE A 13 7.96 -16.52 -2.03
N ILE A 14 7.09 -15.70 -2.60
CA ILE A 14 7.20 -15.17 -3.95
C ILE A 14 7.67 -13.72 -3.93
N THR A 15 8.32 -13.28 -4.99
CA THR A 15 8.58 -11.85 -5.23
C THR A 15 7.33 -11.18 -5.78
N GLY A 16 6.99 -10.02 -5.24
CA GLY A 16 6.10 -9.05 -5.86
C GLY A 16 6.86 -8.08 -6.75
N ASN A 17 6.15 -7.20 -7.45
CA ASN A 17 6.74 -6.19 -8.32
C ASN A 17 7.64 -5.19 -7.55
N HIS A 18 7.34 -4.88 -6.30
CA HIS A 18 8.12 -3.98 -5.44
C HIS A 18 9.36 -4.63 -4.80
N ASP A 19 9.48 -5.95 -4.85
CA ASP A 19 10.65 -6.65 -4.32
C ASP A 19 11.83 -6.67 -5.29
N GLN A 20 11.56 -6.47 -6.58
CA GLN A 20 12.52 -6.57 -7.67
C GLN A 20 13.26 -5.25 -7.88
N TYR A 21 14.56 -5.33 -8.18
CA TYR A 21 15.34 -4.18 -8.58
C TYR A 21 15.04 -3.76 -10.04
N TYR A 22 14.88 -4.76 -10.94
CA TYR A 22 14.54 -4.53 -12.34
C TYR A 22 13.06 -4.85 -12.60
N LYS A 23 12.40 -4.09 -13.46
CA LYS A 23 10.98 -4.32 -13.79
C LYS A 23 10.75 -5.56 -14.66
N ASP A 24 11.74 -5.92 -15.48
CA ASP A 24 11.67 -6.93 -16.55
C ASP A 24 12.37 -8.25 -16.20
N LYS A 25 12.98 -8.37 -15.02
CA LYS A 25 13.67 -9.59 -14.59
C LYS A 25 13.79 -9.70 -13.07
N ARG A 26 13.91 -10.94 -12.57
CA ARG A 26 13.96 -11.28 -11.14
C ARG A 26 15.35 -11.65 -10.61
N ASP A 27 16.42 -11.32 -11.33
CA ASP A 27 17.79 -11.72 -10.97
C ASP A 27 18.27 -11.11 -9.65
N LEU A 28 17.73 -9.94 -9.30
CA LEU A 28 18.08 -9.22 -8.07
C LEU A 28 16.82 -8.72 -7.38
N HIS A 29 16.60 -9.17 -6.14
CA HIS A 29 15.43 -8.77 -5.35
C HIS A 29 15.75 -8.71 -3.84
N SER A 30 14.95 -7.97 -3.08
CA SER A 30 15.15 -7.71 -1.65
C SER A 30 14.98 -8.95 -0.75
N LEU A 31 14.39 -10.02 -1.24
CA LEU A 31 14.00 -11.19 -0.44
C LEU A 31 15.05 -12.34 -0.46
N GLU A 32 16.18 -12.19 -1.18
CA GLU A 32 17.20 -13.25 -1.32
C GLU A 32 17.72 -13.82 0.02
N TYR A 33 17.76 -13.00 1.07
CA TYR A 33 18.14 -13.44 2.40
C TYR A 33 17.22 -14.53 3.00
N GLY A 34 16.03 -14.74 2.43
CA GLY A 34 15.13 -15.83 2.79
C GLY A 34 15.77 -17.21 2.65
N ARG A 35 16.71 -17.37 1.70
CA ARG A 35 17.47 -18.61 1.47
C ARG A 35 18.35 -19.04 2.65
N LEU A 36 18.60 -18.15 3.61
CA LEU A 36 19.33 -18.45 4.84
C LEU A 36 18.52 -19.30 5.85
N PHE A 37 17.23 -19.48 5.61
CA PHE A 37 16.31 -20.17 6.51
C PHE A 37 15.87 -21.50 5.90
N PRO A 38 16.08 -22.64 6.57
CA PRO A 38 15.86 -23.96 5.99
C PRO A 38 14.40 -24.27 5.62
N ASN A 39 13.43 -23.69 6.32
CA ASN A 39 12.02 -23.92 6.06
C ASN A 39 11.43 -22.92 5.05
N ILE A 40 12.26 -21.99 4.52
CA ILE A 40 11.81 -20.98 3.57
C ILE A 40 12.24 -21.34 2.15
N ASN A 41 11.28 -21.55 1.29
CA ASN A 41 11.46 -21.75 -0.14
C ASN A 41 11.18 -20.44 -0.90
N MET A 42 12.24 -19.86 -1.48
CA MET A 42 12.13 -18.67 -2.34
C MET A 42 11.73 -19.09 -3.75
N VAL A 43 10.49 -18.79 -4.13
CA VAL A 43 9.92 -19.18 -5.42
C VAL A 43 10.17 -18.08 -6.45
N ASN A 44 11.27 -18.20 -7.20
CA ASN A 44 11.66 -17.25 -8.26
C ASN A 44 11.17 -17.68 -9.66
N HIS A 45 10.68 -18.89 -9.81
CA HIS A 45 10.10 -19.46 -11.03
C HIS A 45 8.83 -20.22 -10.67
N ALA A 46 8.03 -20.59 -11.68
CA ALA A 46 6.85 -21.42 -11.44
C ALA A 46 7.22 -22.67 -10.65
N PHE A 47 6.60 -22.88 -9.52
CA PHE A 47 6.76 -24.04 -8.65
C PHE A 47 5.43 -24.79 -8.59
N THR A 48 5.44 -26.08 -8.91
CA THR A 48 4.25 -26.93 -8.89
C THR A 48 4.47 -28.14 -8.02
N GLU A 49 3.55 -28.35 -7.09
CA GLU A 49 3.49 -29.55 -6.24
C GLU A 49 2.04 -30.04 -6.15
N GLY A 50 1.79 -31.27 -6.62
CA GLY A 50 0.44 -31.84 -6.68
C GLY A 50 -0.53 -30.95 -7.47
N ASN A 51 -1.59 -30.52 -6.82
CA ASN A 51 -2.63 -29.66 -7.41
C ASN A 51 -2.40 -28.15 -7.16
N VAL A 52 -1.22 -27.75 -6.71
CA VAL A 52 -0.87 -26.36 -6.37
C VAL A 52 0.23 -25.87 -7.28
N THR A 53 0.05 -24.68 -7.85
CA THR A 53 1.13 -23.94 -8.52
C THR A 53 1.32 -22.57 -7.85
N ILE A 54 2.56 -22.22 -7.57
CA ILE A 54 2.96 -20.93 -7.00
C ILE A 54 3.79 -20.19 -8.04
N LEU A 55 3.41 -18.95 -8.30
CA LEU A 55 4.01 -18.09 -9.32
C LEU A 55 4.51 -16.79 -8.68
N PRO A 56 5.75 -16.37 -8.94
CA PRO A 56 6.20 -15.03 -8.58
C PRO A 56 5.51 -13.97 -9.45
N TRP A 57 5.83 -12.69 -9.22
CA TRP A 57 5.48 -11.62 -10.17
C TRP A 57 5.95 -12.00 -11.58
N LEU A 58 5.02 -11.97 -12.55
CA LEU A 58 5.30 -12.36 -13.92
C LEU A 58 6.01 -11.24 -14.67
N VAL A 59 7.06 -11.57 -15.38
CA VAL A 59 7.84 -10.63 -16.20
C VAL A 59 7.70 -10.95 -17.67
N GLY A 60 7.58 -9.91 -18.49
CA GLY A 60 7.43 -10.05 -19.94
C GLY A 60 6.27 -10.98 -20.33
N ASP A 61 6.56 -11.95 -21.18
CA ASP A 61 5.57 -12.87 -21.76
C ASP A 61 5.23 -14.10 -20.88
N GLU A 62 5.71 -14.18 -19.64
CA GLU A 62 5.48 -15.35 -18.78
C GLU A 62 3.99 -15.62 -18.51
N TRP A 63 3.16 -14.58 -18.50
CA TRP A 63 1.72 -14.72 -18.34
C TRP A 63 1.05 -15.62 -19.39
N LYS A 64 1.62 -15.72 -20.61
CA LYS A 64 1.13 -16.60 -21.68
C LYS A 64 1.21 -18.10 -21.31
N SER A 65 2.01 -18.46 -20.31
CA SER A 65 2.13 -19.83 -19.83
C SER A 65 0.98 -20.27 -18.90
N ILE A 66 0.21 -19.33 -18.34
CA ILE A 66 -0.84 -19.61 -17.35
C ILE A 66 -1.90 -20.57 -17.89
N GLU A 67 -2.32 -20.43 -19.14
CA GLU A 67 -3.30 -21.31 -19.74
C GLU A 67 -2.88 -22.79 -19.83
N LYS A 68 -1.58 -23.07 -19.73
CA LYS A 68 -1.02 -24.43 -19.75
C LYS A 68 -1.01 -25.10 -18.37
N ILE A 69 -1.18 -24.31 -17.31
CA ILE A 69 -1.16 -24.80 -15.92
C ILE A 69 -2.45 -25.55 -15.65
N LYS A 70 -2.33 -26.80 -15.15
CA LYS A 70 -3.45 -27.69 -14.87
C LYS A 70 -3.81 -27.81 -13.39
N SER A 71 -3.02 -27.21 -12.50
CA SER A 71 -3.22 -27.24 -11.07
C SER A 71 -4.58 -26.65 -10.70
N LYS A 72 -5.25 -27.22 -9.72
CA LYS A 72 -6.53 -26.76 -9.17
C LYS A 72 -6.40 -25.40 -8.50
N TYR A 73 -5.27 -25.17 -7.81
CA TYR A 73 -4.97 -23.97 -7.06
C TYR A 73 -3.78 -23.24 -7.66
N ILE A 74 -3.91 -21.93 -7.85
CA ILE A 74 -2.79 -21.05 -8.20
C ILE A 74 -2.66 -19.97 -7.13
N PHE A 75 -1.42 -19.76 -6.68
CA PHE A 75 -1.02 -18.65 -5.82
C PHE A 75 -0.04 -17.78 -6.60
N GLY A 76 -0.22 -16.45 -6.55
CA GLY A 76 0.68 -15.58 -7.27
C GLY A 76 0.57 -14.11 -6.86
N HIS A 77 1.20 -13.26 -7.67
CA HIS A 77 1.18 -11.82 -7.50
C HIS A 77 0.79 -11.22 -8.86
N PHE A 78 -0.52 -11.12 -9.11
CA PHE A 78 -1.05 -10.82 -10.44
C PHE A 78 -1.68 -9.43 -10.48
N GLU A 79 -1.52 -8.76 -11.63
CA GLU A 79 -2.21 -7.54 -11.98
C GLU A 79 -3.34 -7.90 -12.96
N LEU A 80 -4.57 -8.01 -12.43
CA LEU A 80 -5.72 -8.39 -13.24
C LEU A 80 -6.67 -7.20 -13.41
N PRO A 81 -7.19 -6.98 -14.63
CA PRO A 81 -8.14 -5.90 -14.88
C PRO A 81 -9.45 -6.11 -14.13
N LEU A 82 -10.19 -5.01 -13.95
CA LEU A 82 -11.51 -4.97 -13.33
C LEU A 82 -11.55 -5.33 -11.84
N PHE A 83 -10.40 -5.45 -11.19
CA PHE A 83 -10.25 -5.51 -9.74
C PHE A 83 -9.80 -4.15 -9.19
N TYR A 84 -10.13 -3.86 -7.94
CA TYR A 84 -9.70 -2.63 -7.28
C TYR A 84 -8.25 -2.75 -6.80
N MET A 85 -7.41 -1.81 -7.22
CA MET A 85 -6.01 -1.73 -6.78
C MET A 85 -5.91 -1.39 -5.29
N ASN A 86 -6.78 -0.47 -4.85
CA ASN A 86 -6.92 0.00 -3.48
C ASN A 86 -8.40 0.33 -3.21
N ALA A 87 -8.70 1.05 -2.14
CA ALA A 87 -10.09 1.42 -1.80
C ALA A 87 -10.81 2.26 -2.87
N MET A 88 -10.08 2.92 -3.79
CA MET A 88 -10.62 3.96 -4.67
C MET A 88 -10.48 3.66 -6.16
N VAL A 89 -9.42 2.95 -6.59
CA VAL A 89 -9.03 2.86 -8.01
C VAL A 89 -9.17 1.43 -8.53
N GLN A 90 -9.88 1.27 -9.62
CA GLN A 90 -10.01 0.00 -10.34
C GLN A 90 -8.94 -0.12 -11.43
N MET A 91 -8.34 -1.31 -11.55
CA MET A 91 -7.33 -1.61 -12.57
C MET A 91 -7.95 -1.59 -13.97
N PRO A 92 -7.44 -0.77 -14.90
CA PRO A 92 -7.88 -0.80 -16.28
C PRO A 92 -7.40 -2.08 -17.00
N ASP A 93 -8.02 -2.37 -18.13
CA ASP A 93 -7.59 -3.47 -18.99
C ASP A 93 -6.49 -3.02 -19.95
N HIS A 94 -5.31 -3.60 -19.81
CA HIS A 94 -4.16 -3.35 -20.69
C HIS A 94 -3.95 -4.43 -21.77
N GLY A 95 -4.87 -5.41 -21.86
CA GLY A 95 -4.82 -6.44 -22.89
C GLY A 95 -3.81 -7.58 -22.64
N GLU A 96 -3.24 -7.65 -21.45
CA GLU A 96 -2.29 -8.70 -21.05
C GLU A 96 -3.00 -9.83 -20.28
N LEU A 97 -2.57 -10.14 -19.05
CA LEU A 97 -3.16 -11.20 -18.25
C LEU A 97 -4.62 -10.89 -17.89
N GLN A 98 -5.51 -11.83 -18.18
CA GLN A 98 -6.95 -11.74 -17.93
C GLN A 98 -7.41 -12.86 -16.99
N PRO A 99 -8.49 -12.66 -16.19
CA PRO A 99 -9.09 -13.74 -15.41
C PRO A 99 -9.47 -14.97 -16.25
N THR A 100 -9.79 -14.79 -17.51
CA THR A 100 -10.14 -15.86 -18.46
C THR A 100 -8.99 -16.78 -18.85
N HIS A 101 -7.74 -16.37 -18.62
CA HIS A 101 -6.58 -17.23 -18.85
C HIS A 101 -6.46 -18.36 -17.81
N PHE A 102 -7.07 -18.22 -16.65
CA PHE A 102 -7.10 -19.24 -15.61
C PHE A 102 -8.18 -20.30 -15.92
N LYS A 103 -7.99 -21.09 -16.97
CA LYS A 103 -9.00 -22.01 -17.51
C LYS A 103 -9.27 -23.22 -16.64
N HIS A 104 -8.23 -23.74 -15.99
CA HIS A 104 -8.24 -25.04 -15.32
C HIS A 104 -8.29 -24.96 -13.78
N GLN A 105 -8.23 -23.75 -13.25
CA GLN A 105 -8.18 -23.51 -11.81
C GLN A 105 -9.58 -23.42 -11.23
N ASP A 106 -9.77 -24.00 -10.03
CA ASP A 106 -10.94 -23.75 -9.19
C ASP A 106 -10.74 -22.50 -8.33
N TYR A 107 -9.47 -22.25 -7.94
CA TYR A 107 -9.09 -21.11 -7.11
C TYR A 107 -7.81 -20.45 -7.61
N VAL A 108 -7.84 -19.12 -7.65
CA VAL A 108 -6.69 -18.26 -7.95
C VAL A 108 -6.54 -17.26 -6.82
N PHE A 109 -5.45 -17.35 -6.07
CA PHE A 109 -5.14 -16.44 -4.96
C PHE A 109 -4.02 -15.50 -5.37
N SER A 110 -4.25 -14.20 -5.17
CA SER A 110 -3.29 -13.19 -5.59
C SER A 110 -3.01 -12.17 -4.48
N GLY A 111 -1.74 -11.75 -4.40
CA GLY A 111 -1.32 -10.48 -3.83
C GLY A 111 -1.45 -9.36 -4.85
N HIS A 112 -0.64 -8.32 -4.74
CA HIS A 112 -0.56 -7.11 -5.54
C HIS A 112 -1.58 -6.04 -5.15
N PHE A 113 -2.88 -6.30 -5.26
CA PHE A 113 -3.89 -5.30 -4.91
C PHE A 113 -4.12 -5.25 -3.40
N HIS A 114 -4.17 -4.02 -2.88
CA HIS A 114 -4.29 -3.77 -1.44
C HIS A 114 -5.66 -4.15 -0.88
N LYS A 115 -6.71 -3.99 -1.68
CA LYS A 115 -8.08 -4.27 -1.27
C LYS A 115 -8.37 -5.76 -1.29
N ARG A 116 -8.87 -6.30 -0.17
CA ARG A 116 -9.43 -7.65 -0.14
C ARG A 116 -10.70 -7.70 -0.99
N GLN A 117 -10.75 -8.61 -1.95
CA GLN A 117 -11.86 -8.75 -2.85
C GLN A 117 -11.85 -10.12 -3.53
N SER A 118 -13.02 -10.59 -3.95
CA SER A 118 -13.15 -11.83 -4.70
C SER A 118 -14.16 -11.66 -5.82
N LYS A 119 -13.85 -12.25 -6.97
CA LYS A 119 -14.76 -12.32 -8.11
C LYS A 119 -14.55 -13.65 -8.81
N ASP A 120 -15.62 -14.43 -8.94
CA ASP A 120 -15.58 -15.80 -9.45
C ASP A 120 -14.55 -16.64 -8.68
N LYS A 121 -13.57 -17.21 -9.36
CA LYS A 121 -12.49 -18.03 -8.78
C LYS A 121 -11.27 -17.23 -8.30
N VAL A 122 -11.23 -15.92 -8.54
CA VAL A 122 -10.08 -15.06 -8.22
C VAL A 122 -10.28 -14.38 -6.88
N HIS A 123 -9.32 -14.54 -5.99
CA HIS A 123 -9.31 -13.99 -4.63
C HIS A 123 -8.05 -13.16 -4.42
N TYR A 124 -8.22 -11.85 -4.25
CA TYR A 124 -7.18 -10.96 -3.74
C TYR A 124 -7.26 -10.93 -2.21
N ILE A 125 -6.19 -11.35 -1.56
CA ILE A 125 -6.11 -11.43 -0.10
C ILE A 125 -6.10 -10.04 0.53
N GLY A 126 -5.57 -9.06 -0.21
CA GLY A 126 -5.31 -7.71 0.26
C GLY A 126 -4.06 -7.64 1.14
N ASN A 127 -3.75 -6.46 1.64
CA ASN A 127 -2.66 -6.26 2.58
C ASN A 127 -2.99 -6.86 3.96
N ALA A 128 -1.97 -7.26 4.71
CA ALA A 128 -2.14 -7.70 6.10
C ALA A 128 -2.63 -6.58 7.03
N PHE A 129 -2.36 -5.32 6.69
CA PHE A 129 -2.84 -4.10 7.35
C PHE A 129 -2.82 -2.94 6.34
N PRO A 130 -3.60 -1.86 6.54
CA PRO A 130 -3.56 -0.68 5.68
C PRO A 130 -2.16 -0.06 5.66
N HIS A 131 -1.67 0.33 4.48
CA HIS A 131 -0.30 0.82 4.30
C HIS A 131 -0.21 2.35 4.23
N ASN A 132 -1.26 3.00 3.72
CA ASN A 132 -1.28 4.44 3.49
C ASN A 132 -2.73 4.96 3.38
N TYR A 133 -2.88 6.24 3.09
CA TYR A 133 -4.19 6.88 3.00
C TYR A 133 -5.03 6.45 1.78
N ALA A 134 -4.47 5.76 0.78
CA ALA A 134 -5.26 5.13 -0.27
C ALA A 134 -6.08 3.93 0.24
N ASP A 135 -5.69 3.36 1.39
CA ASP A 135 -6.42 2.30 2.11
C ASP A 135 -7.37 2.88 3.19
N SER A 136 -7.61 4.20 3.19
CA SER A 136 -8.44 4.86 4.20
C SER A 136 -9.84 4.26 4.26
N TRP A 137 -10.31 3.95 5.47
CA TRP A 137 -11.61 3.31 5.77
C TRP A 137 -11.76 1.86 5.30
N ASP A 138 -10.72 1.23 4.79
CA ASP A 138 -10.72 -0.18 4.40
C ASP A 138 -9.95 -1.00 5.44
N ASP A 139 -10.61 -1.39 6.52
CA ASP A 139 -10.00 -2.02 7.71
C ASP A 139 -10.04 -3.56 7.69
N MET A 140 -10.74 -4.18 6.74
CA MET A 140 -10.80 -5.64 6.63
C MET A 140 -9.49 -6.20 6.11
N ARG A 141 -8.53 -6.37 7.02
CA ARG A 141 -7.14 -6.76 6.77
C ARG A 141 -6.72 -7.93 7.65
N GLY A 142 -5.77 -8.68 7.20
CA GLY A 142 -5.25 -9.82 7.93
C GLY A 142 -4.68 -10.88 7.03
N MET A 143 -5.06 -12.13 7.24
CA MET A 143 -4.59 -13.27 6.48
C MET A 143 -5.76 -14.11 5.99
N MET A 144 -5.44 -15.14 5.21
CA MET A 144 -6.40 -16.12 4.74
C MET A 144 -5.94 -17.51 5.17
N LEU A 145 -6.87 -18.29 5.69
CA LEU A 145 -6.71 -19.71 5.95
C LEU A 145 -7.39 -20.48 4.82
N LEU A 146 -6.70 -21.43 4.23
CA LEU A 146 -7.22 -22.32 3.23
C LEU A 146 -7.06 -23.77 3.69
N GLU A 147 -8.16 -24.46 3.83
CA GLU A 147 -8.20 -25.92 3.87
C GLU A 147 -8.54 -26.42 2.46
N TRP A 148 -7.81 -27.46 2.01
CA TRP A 148 -8.05 -28.00 0.67
C TRP A 148 -9.51 -28.45 0.49
N ASP A 149 -10.08 -28.12 -0.67
CA ASP A 149 -11.46 -28.43 -1.04
C ASP A 149 -12.54 -27.73 -0.20
N LYS A 150 -12.16 -26.72 0.59
CA LYS A 150 -13.08 -25.84 1.31
C LYS A 150 -12.97 -24.39 0.82
N PRO A 151 -14.03 -23.59 1.02
CA PRO A 151 -13.94 -22.13 0.77
C PRO A 151 -12.86 -21.50 1.66
N PRO A 152 -12.16 -20.47 1.16
CA PRO A 152 -11.17 -19.75 1.95
C PRO A 152 -11.83 -18.99 3.11
N GLU A 153 -11.19 -18.99 4.27
CA GLU A 153 -11.57 -18.25 5.46
C GLU A 153 -10.65 -17.04 5.64
N TYR A 154 -11.23 -15.87 5.86
CA TYR A 154 -10.47 -14.65 6.14
C TYR A 154 -10.38 -14.42 7.63
N ILE A 155 -9.15 -14.28 8.12
CA ILE A 155 -8.83 -13.98 9.52
C ILE A 155 -8.40 -12.54 9.60
N ASP A 156 -9.26 -11.68 10.16
CA ASP A 156 -8.98 -10.26 10.30
C ASP A 156 -8.03 -9.99 11.46
N TRP A 157 -7.22 -8.94 11.31
CA TRP A 157 -6.40 -8.40 12.37
C TRP A 157 -7.06 -7.13 12.95
N PRO A 158 -7.86 -7.26 14.03
CA PRO A 158 -8.66 -6.14 14.56
C PRO A 158 -7.81 -4.99 15.12
N ASP A 159 -6.59 -5.30 15.59
CA ASP A 159 -5.64 -4.32 16.16
C ASP A 159 -4.71 -3.72 15.12
N CYS A 160 -4.98 -3.90 13.83
CA CYS A 160 -4.17 -3.31 12.78
C CYS A 160 -4.25 -1.78 12.84
N PRO A 161 -3.17 -1.08 12.43
CA PRO A 161 -3.21 0.37 12.29
C PRO A 161 -4.28 0.78 11.28
N LYS A 162 -5.01 1.85 11.56
CA LYS A 162 -6.09 2.36 10.70
C LYS A 162 -5.68 3.67 10.06
N TYR A 163 -6.04 3.84 8.81
CA TYR A 163 -5.88 5.11 8.12
C TYR A 163 -7.24 5.80 7.97
N ARG A 164 -7.30 7.08 8.30
CA ARG A 164 -8.50 7.89 8.19
C ARG A 164 -8.19 9.20 7.48
N SER A 165 -8.96 9.48 6.44
CA SER A 165 -9.03 10.79 5.83
C SER A 165 -10.42 11.36 6.11
N VAL A 166 -10.50 12.50 6.81
CA VAL A 166 -11.77 13.01 7.34
C VAL A 166 -11.74 14.54 7.40
N LYS A 167 -12.91 15.16 7.27
CA LYS A 167 -13.08 16.59 7.50
C LYS A 167 -13.07 16.89 9.00
N LEU A 168 -12.55 18.07 9.39
CA LEU A 168 -12.49 18.47 10.80
C LEU A 168 -13.88 18.55 11.43
N SER A 169 -14.84 19.12 10.74
CA SER A 169 -16.25 19.18 11.20
C SER A 169 -16.78 17.81 11.60
N ARG A 170 -16.63 16.83 10.70
CA ARG A 170 -17.06 15.46 10.96
C ARG A 170 -16.27 14.79 12.09
N LEU A 171 -14.99 15.08 12.18
CA LEU A 171 -14.14 14.50 13.23
C LEU A 171 -14.57 14.97 14.62
N LEU A 172 -14.94 16.23 14.76
CA LEU A 172 -15.44 16.81 16.02
C LEU A 172 -16.79 16.20 16.43
N ASP A 173 -17.68 15.96 15.46
CA ASP A 173 -19.01 15.39 15.70
C ASP A 173 -18.95 13.90 16.04
N GLU A 174 -18.10 13.14 15.35
CA GLU A 174 -18.08 11.68 15.40
C GLU A 174 -16.79 11.10 16.06
N LYS A 175 -16.04 11.89 16.85
CA LYS A 175 -14.70 11.54 17.35
C LYS A 175 -14.65 10.15 18.00
N ASP A 176 -15.60 9.80 18.84
CA ASP A 176 -15.62 8.54 19.59
C ASP A 176 -15.84 7.31 18.69
N SER A 177 -16.43 7.51 17.53
CA SER A 177 -16.61 6.46 16.53
C SER A 177 -15.41 6.31 15.61
N ILE A 178 -14.74 7.43 15.29
CA ILE A 178 -13.62 7.51 14.37
C ILE A 178 -12.31 7.13 15.05
N MET A 179 -12.07 7.67 16.26
CA MET A 179 -10.80 7.56 16.97
C MET A 179 -10.68 6.29 17.81
N LYS A 180 -10.77 5.12 17.13
CA LYS A 180 -10.66 3.81 17.79
C LYS A 180 -9.41 3.06 17.38
N GLY A 181 -8.54 2.76 18.36
CA GLY A 181 -7.32 2.00 18.17
C GLY A 181 -6.17 2.82 17.57
N LYS A 182 -5.13 2.14 17.10
CA LYS A 182 -3.96 2.78 16.47
C LYS A 182 -4.34 3.38 15.14
N MET A 183 -4.02 4.66 14.92
CA MET A 183 -4.41 5.29 13.66
C MET A 183 -3.41 6.31 13.14
N TYR A 184 -3.50 6.51 11.83
CA TYR A 184 -2.93 7.59 11.06
C TYR A 184 -4.08 8.45 10.56
N LEU A 185 -4.09 9.72 10.89
CA LEU A 185 -5.20 10.61 10.68
C LEU A 185 -4.80 11.78 9.78
N ARG A 186 -5.53 11.95 8.68
CA ARG A 186 -5.43 13.11 7.80
C ARG A 186 -6.73 13.89 7.91
N VAL A 187 -6.64 15.13 8.39
CA VAL A 187 -7.79 15.98 8.67
C VAL A 187 -7.79 17.15 7.71
N THR A 188 -8.85 17.27 6.92
CA THR A 188 -9.07 18.44 6.08
C THR A 188 -9.78 19.51 6.89
N LEU A 189 -9.21 20.71 6.93
CA LEU A 189 -9.81 21.87 7.61
C LEU A 189 -10.91 22.44 6.71
N ASP A 190 -12.15 22.15 7.04
CA ASP A 190 -13.36 22.54 6.30
C ASP A 190 -14.22 23.54 7.08
N ILE A 191 -13.74 24.03 8.22
CA ILE A 191 -14.35 25.06 9.04
C ILE A 191 -13.37 26.20 9.25
N ASP A 192 -13.89 27.40 9.51
CA ASP A 192 -13.08 28.57 9.81
C ASP A 192 -12.43 28.39 11.19
N ILE A 193 -11.10 28.25 11.19
CA ILE A 193 -10.32 27.96 12.38
C ILE A 193 -8.91 28.53 12.20
N THR A 194 -8.40 29.15 13.25
CA THR A 194 -7.03 29.65 13.26
C THR A 194 -6.01 28.54 13.33
N PHE A 195 -4.78 28.83 12.92
CA PHE A 195 -3.65 27.88 13.03
C PHE A 195 -3.40 27.43 14.48
N GLU A 196 -3.54 28.35 15.43
CA GLU A 196 -3.34 28.06 16.85
C GLU A 196 -4.40 27.09 17.38
N GLU A 197 -5.67 27.30 17.01
CA GLU A 197 -6.77 26.39 17.37
C GLU A 197 -6.60 25.03 16.71
N ALA A 198 -6.21 24.98 15.43
CA ALA A 198 -5.94 23.73 14.71
C ALA A 198 -4.82 22.93 15.37
N ASN A 199 -3.73 23.59 15.76
CA ASN A 199 -2.62 22.95 16.49
C ASN A 199 -3.03 22.49 17.90
N PHE A 200 -3.82 23.26 18.60
CA PHE A 200 -4.36 22.87 19.91
C PHE A 200 -5.22 21.60 19.80
N ILE A 201 -6.09 21.51 18.79
CA ILE A 201 -6.90 20.32 18.52
C ILE A 201 -5.98 19.13 18.20
N LYS A 202 -4.99 19.32 17.33
CA LYS A 202 -4.02 18.28 16.98
C LYS A 202 -3.31 17.72 18.21
N GLU A 203 -2.75 18.60 19.04
CA GLU A 203 -2.02 18.20 20.26
C GLU A 203 -2.93 17.47 21.25
N THR A 204 -4.16 17.97 21.42
CA THR A 204 -5.16 17.37 22.31
C THR A 204 -5.49 15.96 21.85
N PHE A 205 -5.80 15.78 20.55
CA PHE A 205 -6.15 14.47 20.01
C PHE A 205 -4.99 13.49 20.06
N MET A 206 -3.76 13.92 19.75
CA MET A 206 -2.58 13.06 19.86
C MET A 206 -2.27 12.64 21.29
N LYS A 207 -2.67 13.45 22.28
CA LYS A 207 -2.49 13.14 23.70
C LYS A 207 -3.56 12.19 24.24
N GLU A 208 -4.79 12.31 23.77
CA GLU A 208 -5.94 11.57 24.29
C GLU A 208 -6.16 10.23 23.59
N HIS A 209 -5.64 10.06 22.39
CA HIS A 209 -5.89 8.89 21.55
C HIS A 209 -4.58 8.26 21.04
N ASP A 210 -4.61 6.97 20.65
CA ASP A 210 -3.44 6.26 20.07
C ASP A 210 -3.26 6.65 18.59
N ILE A 211 -2.97 7.94 18.36
CA ILE A 211 -2.71 8.50 17.03
C ILE A 211 -1.20 8.48 16.79
N ARG A 212 -0.78 7.78 15.72
CA ARG A 212 0.62 7.68 15.29
C ARG A 212 1.08 8.90 14.51
N GLU A 213 0.18 9.45 13.74
CA GLU A 213 0.40 10.63 12.92
C GLU A 213 -0.92 11.37 12.75
N LEU A 214 -0.91 12.69 12.89
CA LEU A 214 -2.02 13.57 12.55
C LEU A 214 -1.53 14.68 11.64
N SER A 215 -2.00 14.66 10.39
CA SER A 215 -1.72 15.71 9.40
C SER A 215 -2.95 16.60 9.23
N LEU A 216 -2.76 17.91 9.26
CA LEU A 216 -3.80 18.90 8.93
C LEU A 216 -3.60 19.38 7.50
N ILE A 217 -4.67 19.41 6.70
CA ILE A 217 -4.66 19.84 5.30
C ILE A 217 -5.73 20.92 5.15
N THR A 218 -5.36 22.04 4.56
CA THR A 218 -6.34 23.09 4.17
C THR A 218 -7.10 22.70 2.91
N GLU A 219 -8.39 23.01 2.81
CA GLU A 219 -9.08 22.97 1.51
C GLU A 219 -8.50 24.04 0.60
N LYS A 220 -8.28 23.72 -0.68
CA LYS A 220 -7.61 24.63 -1.65
C LYS A 220 -8.34 25.97 -1.81
N ASP A 221 -9.63 26.01 -1.54
CA ASP A 221 -10.46 27.21 -1.67
C ASP A 221 -10.34 28.18 -0.49
N ASN A 222 -9.76 27.75 0.65
CA ASN A 222 -9.55 28.58 1.84
C ASN A 222 -8.16 29.24 1.93
N LEU A 223 -7.31 29.00 0.95
CA LEU A 223 -5.95 29.60 0.94
C LEU A 223 -5.95 31.13 0.82
N GLU A 224 -7.00 31.72 0.24
CA GLU A 224 -7.10 33.18 0.10
C GLU A 224 -7.52 33.90 1.42
N GLY A 225 -8.13 33.19 2.37
CA GLY A 225 -8.61 33.77 3.64
C GLY A 225 -7.66 33.58 4.85
N LEU A 226 -6.65 32.72 4.75
CA LEU A 226 -5.70 32.43 5.82
C LEU A 226 -4.37 33.18 5.72
N ILE A 227 -4.24 34.02 4.71
CA ILE A 227 -3.09 34.93 4.57
C ILE A 227 -3.43 36.21 5.36
N ASP A 228 -3.25 36.18 6.68
CA ASP A 228 -3.10 37.40 7.44
C ASP A 228 -1.74 38.00 7.09
N GLU A 229 -1.73 39.21 6.51
CA GLU A 229 -0.52 39.92 6.04
C GLU A 229 0.55 40.16 7.11
N ASN A 230 0.28 39.77 8.37
CA ASN A 230 1.14 39.97 9.53
C ASN A 230 1.67 38.70 10.19
N THR A 231 1.38 37.50 9.69
CA THR A 231 2.02 36.27 10.17
C THR A 231 2.86 35.66 9.07
N ASP A 232 4.17 35.58 9.30
CA ASP A 232 5.19 34.95 8.44
C ASP A 232 5.05 33.42 8.31
N VAL A 233 3.82 32.88 8.40
CA VAL A 233 3.54 31.44 8.22
C VAL A 233 3.00 31.23 6.81
N LYS A 234 3.92 31.15 5.87
CA LYS A 234 3.62 30.64 4.52
C LYS A 234 3.41 29.13 4.65
N PHE A 235 2.23 28.64 4.26
CA PHE A 235 2.05 27.24 3.94
C PHE A 235 2.75 26.94 2.62
N GLU A 236 4.03 26.62 2.71
CA GLU A 236 4.83 26.30 1.55
C GLU A 236 4.37 24.95 0.99
N SER A 237 4.24 24.86 -0.33
CA SER A 237 4.07 23.56 -0.98
C SER A 237 5.30 22.69 -0.69
N VAL A 238 5.17 21.38 -0.74
CA VAL A 238 6.31 20.46 -0.58
C VAL A 238 7.44 20.84 -1.52
N ASP A 239 7.11 21.30 -2.73
CA ASP A 239 8.08 21.75 -3.73
C ASP A 239 8.82 23.02 -3.30
N GLN A 240 8.13 23.96 -2.65
CA GLN A 240 8.75 25.15 -2.09
C GLN A 240 9.70 24.81 -0.95
N ILE A 241 9.25 23.95 -0.01
CA ILE A 241 10.08 23.49 1.11
C ILE A 241 11.35 22.79 0.60
N VAL A 242 11.21 21.89 -0.38
CA VAL A 242 12.35 21.17 -0.95
C VAL A 242 13.28 22.12 -1.70
N ALA A 243 12.73 23.05 -2.49
CA ALA A 243 13.53 24.04 -3.20
C ALA A 243 14.33 24.94 -2.24
N GLU A 244 13.71 25.41 -1.15
CA GLU A 244 14.39 26.20 -0.12
C GLU A 244 15.47 25.39 0.62
N GLN A 245 15.20 24.14 0.94
CA GLN A 245 16.19 23.25 1.56
C GLN A 245 17.38 23.02 0.61
N ILE A 246 17.15 22.84 -0.69
CA ILE A 246 18.22 22.72 -1.69
C ILE A 246 19.06 24.00 -1.75
N VAL A 247 18.41 25.17 -1.75
CA VAL A 247 19.11 26.47 -1.77
C VAL A 247 19.91 26.70 -0.49
N ALA A 248 19.38 26.28 0.67
CA ALA A 248 20.02 26.44 1.97
C ALA A 248 21.14 25.42 2.24
N LEU A 249 21.34 24.41 1.39
CA LEU A 249 22.41 23.44 1.55
C LEU A 249 23.79 24.09 1.45
N GLU A 250 24.51 24.14 2.56
CA GLU A 250 25.93 24.50 2.59
C GLU A 250 26.80 23.27 2.30
N THR A 251 26.90 22.91 1.01
CA THR A 251 27.79 21.81 0.61
C THR A 251 28.87 22.31 -0.34
N GLY A 252 30.14 22.05 -0.03
CA GLY A 252 31.24 22.28 -0.95
C GLY A 252 31.31 21.28 -2.12
N THR A 253 30.43 20.29 -2.13
CA THR A 253 30.50 19.13 -3.05
C THR A 253 29.52 19.24 -4.23
N TYR A 254 28.38 19.92 -4.06
CA TYR A 254 27.33 20.01 -5.08
C TYR A 254 26.95 21.47 -5.36
N ASN A 255 26.56 21.71 -6.59
CA ASN A 255 26.04 23.03 -7.00
C ASN A 255 24.52 23.05 -6.78
N ASN A 256 24.04 23.92 -5.89
CA ASN A 256 22.64 24.04 -5.53
C ASN A 256 21.72 24.33 -6.73
N ASN A 257 22.17 25.14 -7.69
CA ASN A 257 21.40 25.41 -8.90
C ASN A 257 21.24 24.17 -9.78
N THR A 258 22.26 23.32 -9.83
CA THR A 258 22.18 22.05 -10.55
C THR A 258 21.21 21.09 -9.86
N LEU A 259 21.26 20.99 -8.53
CA LEU A 259 20.32 20.16 -7.75
C LEU A 259 18.87 20.65 -7.94
N LEU A 260 18.66 21.96 -7.91
CA LEU A 260 17.34 22.56 -8.13
C LEU A 260 16.81 22.27 -9.55
N SER A 261 17.68 22.36 -10.56
CA SER A 261 17.33 22.03 -11.95
C SER A 261 16.96 20.57 -12.12
N ILE A 262 17.69 19.65 -11.46
CA ILE A 262 17.36 18.21 -11.46
C ILE A 262 16.00 17.99 -10.77
N TYR A 263 15.79 18.58 -9.59
CA TYR A 263 14.54 18.45 -8.85
C TYR A 263 13.34 18.91 -9.67
N ASN A 264 13.41 20.08 -10.27
CA ASN A 264 12.35 20.62 -11.13
C ASN A 264 12.08 19.75 -12.38
N GLY A 265 13.09 19.03 -12.86
CA GLY A 265 12.95 18.08 -13.97
C GLY A 265 12.30 16.72 -13.59
N LEU A 266 12.12 16.41 -12.32
CA LEU A 266 11.46 15.17 -11.87
C LEU A 266 9.94 15.28 -11.87
N HIS A 267 9.39 16.47 -12.03
CA HIS A 267 7.94 16.76 -11.97
C HIS A 267 7.32 16.98 -13.37
N VAL A 268 7.87 16.36 -14.41
CA VAL A 268 7.33 16.40 -15.78
C VAL A 268 6.55 15.11 -16.08
#